data_af437d170c40589feceacc7d2f1e5ad8
#
_entry.id   af437d170c40589feceacc7d2f1e5ad8
#
_cell.length_a   1.000
_cell.length_b   1.000
_cell.length_c   1.000
_cell.angle_alpha   90.00
_cell.angle_beta   90.00
_cell.angle_gamma   90.00
#
_symmetry.space_group_name_H-M   'P 1'
#
loop_
_entity.id
_entity.type
_entity.pdbx_description
1 polymer ?
#
loop_
_entity_poly.entity_id
_entity_poly.type
_entity_poly.pdbx_seq_one_letter_code
_entity_poly.pdbx_strand_id
1 'polypeptide(L)'
;SMIETAPDAALTSASINWEPYYEYATKCVIDGTAIDTDWCKGFAEGADKLTDLNDKVVAEGTAEKVKEVEDAIIDGSLHVFDTSTFTVNGKELTDADSEYISDGYFHESEKASAPAFDFIIDGITAVTQ
;
A
#
# COMPACT_ATOMS: atom_id res chain seq x y z
N SER A 1 -11.36 -9.47 -7.30
CA SER A 1 -10.11 -10.00 -7.90
C SER A 1 -10.15 -9.86 -9.41
N MET A 2 -9.04 -9.47 -10.00
CA MET A 2 -8.88 -9.40 -11.46
C MET A 2 -8.71 -10.78 -12.12
N ILE A 3 -8.53 -11.84 -11.36
CA ILE A 3 -8.31 -13.21 -11.86
C ILE A 3 -9.52 -13.69 -12.70
N GLU A 4 -10.74 -13.35 -12.31
CA GLU A 4 -11.94 -13.72 -13.09
C GLU A 4 -12.01 -13.00 -14.45
N THR A 5 -11.49 -11.77 -14.52
CA THR A 5 -11.48 -10.95 -15.75
C THR A 5 -10.32 -11.29 -16.68
N ALA A 6 -9.16 -11.61 -16.10
CA ALA A 6 -7.92 -11.90 -16.83
C ALA A 6 -7.23 -13.15 -16.26
N PRO A 7 -7.82 -14.35 -16.42
CA PRO A 7 -7.36 -15.57 -15.74
C PRO A 7 -5.98 -16.06 -16.19
N ASP A 8 -5.51 -15.64 -17.34
CA ASP A 8 -4.21 -16.04 -17.90
C ASP A 8 -3.14 -14.96 -17.73
N ALA A 9 -3.45 -13.87 -17.03
CA ALA A 9 -2.52 -12.74 -16.84
C ALA A 9 -2.48 -12.21 -15.40
N ALA A 10 -3.62 -12.17 -14.69
CA ALA A 10 -3.67 -11.63 -13.34
C ALA A 10 -3.10 -12.63 -12.34
N LEU A 11 -2.08 -12.22 -11.58
CA LEU A 11 -1.43 -13.04 -10.56
C LEU A 11 -2.17 -13.00 -9.23
N THR A 12 -2.49 -11.81 -8.74
CA THR A 12 -3.21 -11.52 -7.49
C THR A 12 -3.81 -10.13 -7.58
N SER A 13 -4.52 -9.71 -6.56
CA SER A 13 -5.06 -8.35 -6.44
C SER A 13 -4.95 -7.87 -5.01
N ALA A 14 -4.61 -6.60 -4.82
CA ALA A 14 -4.78 -5.93 -3.54
C ALA A 14 -6.28 -5.86 -3.19
N SER A 15 -6.59 -6.03 -1.94
CA SER A 15 -7.96 -6.06 -1.43
C SER A 15 -8.04 -5.47 -0.04
N ILE A 16 -9.08 -4.69 0.21
CA ILE A 16 -9.38 -4.16 1.54
C ILE A 16 -10.04 -5.26 2.37
N ASN A 17 -9.60 -5.39 3.61
CA ASN A 17 -10.26 -6.21 4.62
C ASN A 17 -10.96 -5.30 5.64
N TRP A 18 -12.27 -5.27 5.61
CA TRP A 18 -13.08 -4.42 6.47
C TRP A 18 -13.24 -4.92 7.91
N GLU A 19 -12.86 -6.16 8.21
CA GLU A 19 -13.05 -6.78 9.52
C GLU A 19 -12.40 -5.98 10.65
N PRO A 20 -11.11 -5.56 10.57
CA PRO A 20 -10.49 -4.77 11.63
C PRO A 20 -11.20 -3.42 11.87
N TYR A 21 -11.69 -2.78 10.82
CA TYR A 21 -12.46 -1.54 10.97
C TYR A 21 -13.80 -1.76 11.67
N TYR A 22 -14.54 -2.81 11.31
CA TYR A 22 -15.83 -3.10 11.95
C TYR A 22 -15.65 -3.49 13.42
N GLU A 23 -14.60 -4.22 13.76
CA GLU A 23 -14.25 -4.51 15.14
C GLU A 23 -13.95 -3.22 15.93
N TYR A 24 -13.08 -2.36 15.37
CA TYR A 24 -12.73 -1.06 15.94
C TYR A 24 -13.97 -0.18 16.16
N ALA A 25 -14.78 0.03 15.13
CA ALA A 25 -15.96 0.89 15.21
C ALA A 25 -17.00 0.34 16.20
N THR A 26 -17.21 -0.98 16.22
CA THR A 26 -18.12 -1.63 17.16
C THR A 26 -17.63 -1.44 18.60
N LYS A 27 -16.33 -1.61 18.83
CA LYS A 27 -15.71 -1.39 20.13
C LYS A 27 -15.89 0.07 20.61
N CYS A 28 -15.66 1.04 19.74
CA CYS A 28 -15.89 2.46 20.05
C CYS A 28 -17.32 2.70 20.52
N VAL A 29 -18.31 2.12 19.83
CA VAL A 29 -19.74 2.24 20.22
C VAL A 29 -20.01 1.61 21.58
N ILE A 30 -19.48 0.42 21.85
CA ILE A 30 -19.66 -0.27 23.14
C ILE A 30 -19.01 0.52 24.29
N ASP A 31 -17.81 1.06 24.07
CA ASP A 31 -17.04 1.79 25.07
C ASP A 31 -17.49 3.25 25.23
N GLY A 32 -18.40 3.73 24.36
CA GLY A 32 -18.86 5.13 24.33
C GLY A 32 -17.77 6.11 23.89
N THR A 33 -16.79 5.66 23.12
CA THR A 33 -15.72 6.50 22.55
C THR A 33 -16.07 6.95 21.14
N ALA A 34 -15.49 8.07 20.69
CA ALA A 34 -15.68 8.54 19.33
C ALA A 34 -14.95 7.63 18.34
N ILE A 35 -15.57 7.36 17.19
CA ILE A 35 -14.89 6.75 16.03
C ILE A 35 -14.05 7.85 15.37
N ASP A 36 -12.81 7.52 15.02
CA ASP A 36 -11.91 8.44 14.32
C ASP A 36 -12.53 8.91 12.99
N THR A 37 -12.31 10.17 12.65
CA THR A 37 -12.82 10.75 11.40
C THR A 37 -12.08 10.24 10.17
N ASP A 38 -10.85 9.77 10.36
CA ASP A 38 -10.04 9.13 9.31
C ASP A 38 -9.29 7.94 9.92
N TRP A 39 -9.69 6.72 9.52
CA TRP A 39 -9.08 5.48 9.96
C TRP A 39 -8.33 4.86 8.79
N CYS A 40 -6.99 4.93 8.85
CA CYS A 40 -6.09 4.36 7.85
C CYS A 40 -5.19 3.32 8.49
N LYS A 41 -5.27 2.09 8.01
CA LYS A 41 -4.49 0.94 8.46
C LYS A 41 -4.11 0.08 7.26
N GLY A 42 -3.01 -0.67 7.40
CA GLY A 42 -2.43 -1.47 6.33
C GLY A 42 -2.30 -2.95 6.66
N PHE A 43 -1.26 -3.57 6.12
CA PHE A 43 -0.96 -4.99 6.33
C PHE A 43 -0.74 -5.35 7.80
N ALA A 44 -0.09 -4.47 8.58
CA ALA A 44 0.22 -4.76 9.98
C ALA A 44 -1.04 -4.99 10.84
N GLU A 45 -2.11 -4.26 10.54
CA GLU A 45 -3.40 -4.42 11.22
C GLU A 45 -4.36 -5.36 10.46
N GLY A 46 -3.93 -5.92 9.35
CA GLY A 46 -4.75 -6.78 8.52
C GLY A 46 -5.87 -6.08 7.75
N ALA A 47 -5.77 -4.74 7.60
CA ALA A 47 -6.74 -3.94 6.85
C ALA A 47 -6.55 -4.07 5.33
N ASP A 48 -5.32 -4.28 4.90
CA ASP A 48 -4.98 -4.65 3.52
C ASP A 48 -4.57 -6.11 3.44
N LYS A 49 -4.87 -6.74 2.32
CA LYS A 49 -4.48 -8.12 2.03
C LYS A 49 -4.35 -8.33 0.53
N LEU A 50 -3.60 -9.35 0.15
CA LEU A 50 -3.63 -9.89 -1.20
C LEU A 50 -4.67 -10.99 -1.32
N THR A 51 -5.29 -11.12 -2.49
CA THR A 51 -6.09 -12.30 -2.84
C THR A 51 -5.15 -13.47 -3.10
N ASP A 52 -5.67 -14.70 -3.05
CA ASP A 52 -4.90 -15.90 -3.36
C ASP A 52 -4.18 -15.76 -4.71
N LEU A 53 -2.97 -16.30 -4.78
CA LEU A 53 -2.21 -16.33 -6.03
C LEU A 53 -2.90 -17.22 -7.06
N ASN A 54 -2.87 -16.78 -8.31
CA ASN A 54 -3.44 -17.53 -9.42
C ASN A 54 -2.50 -18.66 -9.85
N ASP A 55 -2.86 -19.89 -9.53
CA ASP A 55 -2.08 -21.10 -9.82
C ASP A 55 -1.75 -21.30 -11.31
N LYS A 56 -2.50 -20.66 -12.22
CA LYS A 56 -2.24 -20.78 -13.66
C LYS A 56 -1.04 -19.98 -14.14
N VAL A 57 -0.72 -18.89 -13.44
CA VAL A 57 0.29 -17.90 -13.89
C VAL A 57 1.41 -17.68 -12.87
N VAL A 58 1.26 -18.23 -11.65
CA VAL A 58 2.27 -18.10 -10.60
C VAL A 58 3.55 -18.84 -10.99
N ALA A 59 4.68 -18.15 -10.91
CA ALA A 59 5.99 -18.78 -11.09
C ALA A 59 6.49 -19.39 -9.76
N GLU A 60 7.40 -20.36 -9.88
CA GLU A 60 8.08 -20.93 -8.71
C GLU A 60 8.80 -19.84 -7.90
N GLY A 61 8.68 -19.88 -6.59
CA GLY A 61 9.27 -18.89 -5.66
C GLY A 61 8.47 -17.59 -5.50
N THR A 62 7.39 -17.40 -6.25
CA THR A 62 6.58 -16.17 -6.16
C THR A 62 5.91 -16.01 -4.80
N ALA A 63 5.33 -17.08 -4.25
CA ALA A 63 4.63 -17.02 -2.96
C ALA A 63 5.57 -16.64 -1.82
N GLU A 64 6.76 -17.22 -1.79
CA GLU A 64 7.80 -16.92 -0.82
C GLU A 64 8.27 -15.47 -0.93
N LYS A 65 8.44 -14.98 -2.17
CA LYS A 65 8.90 -13.60 -2.39
C LYS A 65 7.82 -12.58 -2.03
N VAL A 66 6.56 -12.85 -2.33
CA VAL A 66 5.43 -12.02 -1.91
C VAL A 66 5.38 -11.91 -0.39
N LYS A 67 5.47 -13.06 0.30
CA LYS A 67 5.48 -13.07 1.76
C LYS A 67 6.67 -12.32 2.35
N GLU A 68 7.87 -12.48 1.82
CA GLU A 68 9.07 -11.74 2.25
C GLU A 68 8.83 -10.22 2.17
N VAL A 69 8.22 -9.74 1.07
CA VAL A 69 7.93 -8.33 0.86
C VAL A 69 6.83 -7.83 1.81
N GLU A 70 5.76 -8.61 2.01
CA GLU A 70 4.73 -8.27 3.00
C GLU A 70 5.32 -8.15 4.40
N ASP A 71 6.13 -9.13 4.83
CA ASP A 71 6.79 -9.11 6.15
C ASP A 71 7.70 -7.87 6.30
N ALA A 72 8.43 -7.49 5.26
CA ALA A 72 9.29 -6.31 5.26
C ALA A 72 8.51 -4.97 5.30
N ILE A 73 7.34 -4.91 4.69
CA ILE A 73 6.43 -3.75 4.83
C ILE A 73 5.87 -3.69 6.26
N ILE A 74 5.46 -4.82 6.82
CA ILE A 74 4.90 -4.92 8.17
C ILE A 74 5.91 -4.52 9.24
N ASP A 75 7.15 -4.94 9.12
CA ASP A 75 8.22 -4.63 10.09
C ASP A 75 8.89 -3.27 9.86
N GLY A 76 8.52 -2.57 8.77
CA GLY A 76 9.03 -1.24 8.43
C GLY A 76 10.44 -1.23 7.84
N SER A 77 10.98 -2.38 7.43
CA SER A 77 12.28 -2.45 6.75
C SER A 77 12.20 -2.13 5.24
N LEU A 78 10.99 -2.11 4.69
CA LEU A 78 10.71 -1.75 3.30
C LEU A 78 9.65 -0.65 3.25
N HIS A 79 9.99 0.47 2.63
CA HIS A 79 9.07 1.54 2.28
C HIS A 79 8.87 1.58 0.78
N VAL A 80 7.60 1.57 0.31
CA VAL A 80 7.28 1.53 -1.12
C VAL A 80 7.83 2.74 -1.86
N PHE A 81 7.77 3.92 -1.24
CA PHE A 81 8.24 5.19 -1.80
C PHE A 81 9.50 5.69 -1.09
N ASP A 82 10.50 4.81 -0.95
CA ASP A 82 11.84 5.18 -0.49
C ASP A 82 12.48 6.13 -1.51
N THR A 83 12.75 7.37 -1.09
CA THR A 83 13.20 8.46 -1.97
C THR A 83 14.58 8.24 -2.56
N SER A 84 15.37 7.32 -2.01
CA SER A 84 16.68 6.92 -2.56
C SER A 84 16.57 5.99 -3.78
N THR A 85 15.39 5.41 -4.04
CA THR A 85 15.18 4.41 -5.10
C THR A 85 14.70 5.00 -6.43
N PHE A 86 14.35 6.29 -6.47
CA PHE A 86 13.86 6.96 -7.68
C PHE A 86 14.25 8.45 -7.69
N THR A 87 14.06 9.09 -8.84
CA THR A 87 14.24 10.54 -8.99
C THR A 87 12.99 11.16 -9.62
N VAL A 88 12.84 12.45 -9.41
CA VAL A 88 11.82 13.30 -10.05
C VAL A 88 12.53 14.50 -10.65
N ASN A 89 12.42 14.69 -11.97
CA ASN A 89 13.16 15.70 -12.72
C ASN A 89 14.69 15.66 -12.47
N GLY A 90 15.25 14.45 -12.40
CA GLY A 90 16.68 14.20 -12.20
C GLY A 90 17.19 14.44 -10.78
N LYS A 91 16.32 14.55 -9.77
CA LYS A 91 16.68 14.77 -8.37
C LYS A 91 15.96 13.79 -7.46
N GLU A 92 16.64 13.37 -6.40
CA GLU A 92 15.99 12.68 -5.28
C GLU A 92 15.05 13.66 -4.55
N LEU A 93 13.91 13.16 -4.10
CA LEU A 93 12.99 13.95 -3.28
C LEU A 93 13.51 14.02 -1.84
N THR A 94 13.19 15.13 -1.18
CA THR A 94 13.57 15.40 0.20
C THR A 94 12.35 15.89 1.01
N ASP A 95 12.47 16.01 2.30
CA ASP A 95 11.46 16.59 3.21
C ASP A 95 11.06 18.03 2.85
N ALA A 96 11.89 18.75 2.08
CA ALA A 96 11.55 20.09 1.57
C ALA A 96 10.58 20.05 0.37
N ASP A 97 10.42 18.91 -0.30
CA ASP A 97 9.61 18.77 -1.51
C ASP A 97 8.15 18.44 -1.22
N SER A 98 7.85 17.84 -0.04
CA SER A 98 6.49 17.52 0.39
C SER A 98 6.41 17.35 1.91
N GLU A 99 5.30 17.77 2.51
CA GLU A 99 5.00 17.48 3.92
C GLU A 99 4.78 15.99 4.24
N TYR A 100 4.64 15.16 3.20
CA TYR A 100 4.54 13.70 3.32
C TYR A 100 5.89 13.00 3.30
N ILE A 101 7.00 13.71 3.06
CA ILE A 101 8.33 13.12 3.04
C ILE A 101 9.04 13.39 4.37
N SER A 102 9.46 12.33 5.03
CA SER A 102 10.36 12.35 6.17
C SER A 102 11.07 11.00 6.28
N ASP A 103 12.16 10.94 7.04
CA ASP A 103 12.92 9.70 7.28
C ASP A 103 13.34 8.93 6.01
N GLY A 104 13.42 9.64 4.85
CA GLY A 104 13.86 9.08 3.58
C GLY A 104 12.78 8.39 2.75
N TYR A 105 11.50 8.52 3.09
CA TYR A 105 10.41 7.97 2.29
C TYR A 105 9.17 8.86 2.30
N PHE A 106 8.27 8.62 1.35
CA PHE A 106 6.98 9.29 1.28
C PHE A 106 5.93 8.50 2.06
N HIS A 107 5.35 9.13 3.08
CA HIS A 107 4.36 8.56 4.00
C HIS A 107 2.96 8.54 3.37
N GLU A 108 2.79 7.70 2.36
CA GLU A 108 1.50 7.54 1.66
C GLU A 108 0.42 7.06 2.63
N SER A 109 -0.73 7.69 2.57
CA SER A 109 -1.92 7.36 3.38
C SER A 109 -1.78 7.48 4.91
N GLU A 110 -0.65 7.93 5.45
CA GLU A 110 -0.49 8.06 6.90
C GLU A 110 -1.21 9.28 7.50
N LYS A 111 -1.45 10.32 6.69
CA LYS A 111 -2.15 11.55 7.12
C LYS A 111 -3.63 11.56 6.75
N ALA A 112 -4.00 10.80 5.74
CA ALA A 112 -5.37 10.65 5.27
C ALA A 112 -5.51 9.32 4.53
N SER A 113 -6.68 8.68 4.61
CA SER A 113 -6.99 7.42 3.93
C SER A 113 -7.21 7.59 2.40
N ALA A 114 -6.46 8.49 1.79
CA ALA A 114 -6.54 8.81 0.37
C ALA A 114 -5.13 8.92 -0.24
N PRO A 115 -4.94 8.51 -1.50
CA PRO A 115 -3.66 8.65 -2.19
C PRO A 115 -3.19 10.11 -2.20
N ALA A 116 -1.93 10.34 -1.84
CA ALA A 116 -1.31 11.66 -1.80
C ALA A 116 -0.07 11.78 -2.70
N PHE A 117 0.51 10.67 -3.15
CA PHE A 117 1.68 10.66 -4.02
C PHE A 117 1.32 11.16 -5.43
N ASP A 118 1.71 12.38 -5.77
CA ASP A 118 1.40 13.06 -7.03
C ASP A 118 2.64 13.36 -7.90
N PHE A 119 3.80 12.86 -7.52
CA PHE A 119 5.03 13.01 -8.30
C PHE A 119 5.08 12.04 -9.49
N ILE A 120 5.62 12.51 -10.61
CA ILE A 120 5.93 11.65 -11.76
C ILE A 120 7.38 11.23 -11.64
N ILE A 121 7.60 9.95 -11.32
CA ILE A 121 8.93 9.35 -11.20
C ILE A 121 9.61 9.32 -12.58
N ASP A 122 10.90 9.64 -12.63
CA ASP A 122 11.66 9.63 -13.88
C ASP A 122 11.63 8.23 -14.53
N GLY A 123 11.43 8.21 -15.83
CA GLY A 123 11.25 6.97 -16.60
C GLY A 123 9.80 6.49 -16.70
N ILE A 124 8.86 7.09 -15.98
CA ILE A 124 7.43 6.84 -16.12
C ILE A 124 6.81 7.88 -17.04
N THR A 125 6.06 7.43 -18.04
CA THR A 125 5.30 8.30 -18.94
C THR A 125 3.83 8.20 -18.59
N ALA A 126 3.23 9.32 -18.19
CA ALA A 126 1.78 9.41 -18.02
C ALA A 126 1.12 9.44 -19.41
N VAL A 127 0.34 8.42 -19.74
CA VAL A 127 -0.47 8.37 -20.97
C VAL A 127 -1.84 8.93 -20.62
N THR A 128 -2.03 10.21 -20.95
CA THR A 128 -3.33 10.90 -20.81
C THR A 128 -3.95 11.02 -22.21
N GLN A 129 -5.08 10.36 -22.42
CA GLN A 129 -5.93 10.55 -23.61
C GLN A 129 -7.23 11.23 -23.23
#